data_6e60a941f276a7aec31105c6600e1747
#
_entry.id   6e60a941f276a7aec31105c6600e1747
#
_cell.length_a   1.000
_cell.length_b   1.000
_cell.length_c   1.000
_cell.angle_alpha   90.00
_cell.angle_beta   90.00
_cell.angle_gamma   90.00
#
_symmetry.space_group_name_H-M   'P 1'
#
loop_
_entity.id
_entity.type
_entity.pdbx_description
1 polymer ?
#
loop_
_entity_poly.entity_id
_entity_poly.type
_entity_poly.pdbx_seq_one_letter_code
_entity_poly.pdbx_strand_id
1 'polypeptide(L)'
;MSLIIADVGGTNARLAFQKNINSEIILIENFLCSEFKSLEDIILTYKQKHNIFNDHISIGVAGPCEDDDVLLSNNHIKFNKIELLKNLKL
;
A
#
# COMPACT_ATOMS: atom_id res chain seq x y z
N MET A 1 -13.60 10.01 7.52
CA MET A 1 -12.17 9.85 7.21
C MET A 1 -11.98 8.68 6.27
N SER A 2 -11.35 8.92 5.14
CA SER A 2 -11.12 7.87 4.17
C SER A 2 -9.82 7.12 4.44
N LEU A 3 -9.76 5.86 4.03
CA LEU A 3 -8.63 4.99 4.31
C LEU A 3 -8.33 4.10 3.11
N ILE A 4 -7.07 4.06 2.70
CA ILE A 4 -6.58 3.02 1.80
C ILE A 4 -6.07 1.88 2.66
N ILE A 5 -6.50 0.67 2.34
CA ILE A 5 -6.06 -0.54 3.04
C ILE A 5 -5.18 -1.33 2.09
N ALA A 6 -3.98 -1.67 2.54
CA ALA A 6 -3.04 -2.43 1.72
C ALA A 6 -2.61 -3.69 2.46
N ASP A 7 -2.70 -4.82 1.78
CA ASP A 7 -2.22 -6.13 2.27
C ASP A 7 -1.12 -6.57 1.32
N VAL A 8 0.13 -6.48 1.77
CA VAL A 8 1.30 -6.64 0.90
C VAL A 8 2.01 -7.94 1.23
N GLY A 9 2.00 -8.86 0.28
CA GLY A 9 2.72 -10.13 0.38
C GLY A 9 3.94 -10.17 -0.52
N GLY A 10 4.58 -11.33 -0.58
CA GLY A 10 5.79 -11.51 -1.38
C GLY A 10 5.54 -11.42 -2.89
N THR A 11 4.37 -11.78 -3.36
CA THR A 11 4.03 -11.83 -4.79
C THR A 11 3.00 -10.79 -5.16
N ASN A 12 2.01 -10.57 -4.30
CA ASN A 12 0.87 -9.71 -4.58
C ASN A 12 0.69 -8.64 -3.51
N ALA A 13 0.22 -7.48 -3.95
CA ALA A 13 -0.26 -6.43 -3.06
C ALA A 13 -1.73 -6.21 -3.36
N ARG A 14 -2.59 -6.36 -2.37
CA ARG A 14 -4.03 -6.14 -2.53
C ARG A 14 -4.40 -4.84 -1.84
N LEU A 15 -5.00 -3.94 -2.60
CA LEU A 15 -5.40 -2.64 -2.10
C LEU A 15 -6.91 -2.51 -2.14
N ALA A 16 -7.44 -1.75 -1.19
CA ALA A 16 -8.87 -1.47 -1.09
C ALA A 16 -9.07 -0.08 -0.52
N PHE A 17 -10.30 0.41 -0.57
CA PHE A 17 -10.63 1.75 -0.12
C PHE A 17 -11.87 1.72 0.75
N GLN A 18 -11.87 2.55 1.80
CA GLN A 18 -13.00 2.74 2.68
C GLN A 18 -13.21 4.24 2.87
N LYS A 19 -14.39 4.75 2.51
CA LYS A 19 -14.67 6.18 2.58
C LYS A 19 -14.70 6.71 4.00
N ASN A 20 -15.26 5.92 4.92
CA ASN A 20 -15.27 6.25 6.33
C ASN A 20 -15.43 4.98 7.13
N ILE A 21 -15.31 5.07 8.45
CA ILE A 21 -15.24 3.91 9.34
C ILE A 21 -16.46 2.99 9.26
N ASN A 22 -17.61 3.51 8.86
CA ASN A 22 -18.84 2.74 8.75
C ASN A 22 -19.18 2.34 7.32
N SER A 23 -18.35 2.69 6.36
CA SER A 23 -18.58 2.37 4.95
C SER A 23 -18.06 0.99 4.61
N GLU A 24 -18.61 0.41 3.55
CA GLU A 24 -18.10 -0.85 3.00
C GLU A 24 -16.70 -0.66 2.44
N ILE A 25 -15.93 -1.73 2.45
CA ILE A 25 -14.63 -1.78 1.78
C ILE A 25 -14.91 -2.00 0.29
N ILE A 26 -14.40 -1.10 -0.55
CA ILE A 26 -14.68 -1.08 -1.99
C ILE A 26 -13.37 -0.96 -2.77
N LEU A 27 -13.47 -1.04 -4.10
CA LEU A 27 -12.35 -0.85 -5.03
C LEU A 27 -11.20 -1.81 -4.74
N ILE A 28 -11.53 -3.06 -4.43
CA ILE A 28 -10.51 -4.07 -4.14
C ILE A 28 -9.76 -4.40 -5.44
N GLU A 29 -8.43 -4.28 -5.41
CA GLU A 29 -7.59 -4.54 -6.57
C GLU A 29 -6.31 -5.24 -6.16
N ASN A 30 -5.87 -6.20 -6.98
CA ASN A 30 -4.64 -6.95 -6.77
C ASN A 30 -3.57 -6.48 -7.74
N PHE A 31 -2.37 -6.22 -7.22
CA PHE A 31 -1.21 -5.82 -8.01
C PHE A 31 -0.13 -6.88 -7.89
N LEU A 32 0.50 -7.23 -9.01
CA LEU A 32 1.68 -8.11 -8.99
C LEU A 32 2.89 -7.26 -8.62
N CYS A 33 3.52 -7.59 -7.50
CA CYS A 33 4.68 -6.82 -7.02
C CYS A 33 5.82 -6.75 -8.04
N SER A 34 5.99 -7.80 -8.84
CA SER A 34 7.05 -7.85 -9.84
C SER A 34 6.88 -6.82 -10.96
N GLU A 35 5.69 -6.26 -11.14
CA GLU A 35 5.43 -5.27 -12.17
C GLU A 35 5.70 -3.83 -11.72
N PHE A 36 6.10 -3.64 -10.47
CA PHE A 36 6.31 -2.33 -9.89
C PHE A 36 7.69 -2.23 -9.25
N LYS A 37 8.25 -1.03 -9.26
CA LYS A 37 9.58 -0.79 -8.67
C LYS A 37 9.53 -0.70 -7.16
N SER A 38 8.41 -0.24 -6.60
CA SER A 38 8.29 0.02 -5.18
C SER A 38 6.84 -0.03 -4.75
N LEU A 39 6.62 -0.10 -3.44
CA LEU A 39 5.28 -0.01 -2.88
C LEU A 39 4.65 1.35 -3.13
N GLU A 40 5.47 2.42 -3.12
CA GLU A 40 4.99 3.76 -3.46
C GLU A 40 4.36 3.78 -4.84
N ASP A 41 5.00 3.16 -5.82
CA ASP A 41 4.48 3.09 -7.19
C ASP A 41 3.13 2.39 -7.25
N ILE A 42 2.97 1.30 -6.50
CA ILE A 42 1.72 0.57 -6.43
C ILE A 42 0.61 1.47 -5.85
N ILE A 43 0.90 2.13 -4.74
CA ILE A 43 -0.08 2.99 -4.06
C ILE A 43 -0.45 4.19 -4.93
N LEU A 44 0.53 4.84 -5.55
CA LEU A 44 0.28 5.99 -6.42
C LEU A 44 -0.53 5.58 -7.65
N THR A 45 -0.22 4.43 -8.24
CA THR A 45 -0.99 3.90 -9.37
C THR A 45 -2.45 3.66 -8.97
N TYR A 46 -2.66 3.07 -7.81
CA TYR A 46 -4.00 2.81 -7.29
C TYR A 46 -4.77 4.12 -7.06
N LYS A 47 -4.13 5.10 -6.43
CA LYS A 47 -4.75 6.40 -6.17
C LYS A 47 -5.15 7.11 -7.47
N GLN A 48 -4.25 7.12 -8.46
CA GLN A 48 -4.53 7.75 -9.76
C GLN A 48 -5.67 7.05 -10.49
N LYS A 49 -5.65 5.72 -10.48
CA LYS A 49 -6.65 4.93 -11.20
C LYS A 49 -8.06 5.15 -10.65
N HIS A 50 -8.18 5.33 -9.35
CA HIS A 50 -9.48 5.46 -8.68
C HIS A 50 -9.80 6.88 -8.24
N ASN A 51 -8.98 7.86 -8.61
CA ASN A 51 -9.16 9.27 -8.23
C ASN A 51 -9.28 9.46 -6.73
N ILE A 52 -8.38 8.82 -5.99
CA ILE A 52 -8.37 8.88 -4.53
C ILE A 52 -7.38 9.95 -4.07
N PHE A 53 -7.85 10.88 -3.25
CA PHE A 53 -7.03 11.97 -2.70
C PHE A 53 -7.15 11.94 -1.18
N ASN A 54 -6.62 10.89 -0.57
CA ASN A 54 -6.65 10.77 0.86
C ASN A 54 -5.23 10.81 1.43
N ASP A 55 -5.13 10.95 2.76
CA ASP A 55 -3.88 11.01 3.48
C ASP A 55 -3.73 9.95 4.57
N HIS A 56 -4.55 8.90 4.50
CA HIS A 56 -4.51 7.81 5.49
C HIS A 56 -4.38 6.47 4.78
N ILE A 57 -3.37 5.68 5.21
CA ILE A 57 -3.12 4.36 4.67
C ILE A 57 -2.84 3.39 5.83
N SER A 58 -3.48 2.23 5.77
CA SER A 58 -3.19 1.11 6.68
C SER A 58 -2.54 0.00 5.88
N ILE A 59 -1.34 -0.41 6.28
CA ILE A 59 -0.55 -1.39 5.54
C ILE A 59 -0.26 -2.60 6.42
N GLY A 60 -0.71 -3.79 5.97
CA GLY A 60 -0.29 -5.06 6.53
C GLY A 60 0.75 -5.69 5.62
N VAL A 61 1.82 -6.22 6.18
CA VAL A 61 2.88 -6.85 5.40
C VAL A 61 3.14 -8.26 5.88
N ALA A 62 3.53 -9.13 4.94
CA ALA A 62 3.81 -10.54 5.21
C ALA A 62 5.32 -10.82 5.25
N GLY A 63 6.12 -9.85 5.64
CA GLY A 63 7.57 -9.99 5.73
C GLY A 63 8.09 -9.46 7.04
N PRO A 64 9.39 -9.66 7.29
CA PRO A 64 9.99 -9.12 8.51
C PRO A 64 9.95 -7.60 8.51
N CYS A 65 9.75 -7.04 9.69
CA CYS A 65 9.71 -5.59 9.87
C CYS A 65 10.59 -5.25 11.07
N GLU A 66 11.73 -4.63 10.81
CA GLU A 66 12.63 -4.16 11.84
C GLU A 66 12.66 -2.64 11.82
N ASP A 67 12.35 -2.04 12.96
CA ASP A 67 12.24 -0.57 13.06
C ASP A 67 11.30 -0.05 11.97
N ASP A 68 11.81 0.82 11.08
CA ASP A 68 11.02 1.43 10.02
C ASP A 68 11.22 0.75 8.66
N ASP A 69 12.10 -0.24 8.59
CA ASP A 69 12.41 -0.92 7.34
C ASP A 69 11.60 -2.21 7.21
N VAL A 70 11.07 -2.45 6.02
CA VAL A 70 10.30 -3.64 5.70
C VAL A 70 10.89 -4.31 4.48
N LEU A 71 11.19 -5.61 4.61
CA LEU A 71 11.71 -6.43 3.52
C LEU A 71 10.76 -7.61 3.28
N LEU A 72 10.23 -7.69 2.07
CA LEU A 72 9.36 -8.79 1.67
C LEU A 72 10.18 -9.95 1.14
N SER A 73 9.99 -11.14 1.72
CA SER A 73 10.89 -12.27 1.54
C SER A 73 10.92 -12.87 0.13
N ASN A 74 9.87 -12.74 -0.65
CA ASN A 74 9.74 -13.40 -1.94
C ASN A 74 9.81 -12.45 -3.13
N ASN A 75 10.22 -11.19 -2.91
CA ASN A 75 10.40 -10.27 -4.01
C ASN A 75 11.45 -9.22 -3.67
N HIS A 76 11.67 -8.31 -4.60
CA HIS A 76 12.66 -7.25 -4.47
C HIS A 76 12.14 -6.02 -3.71
N ILE A 77 10.89 -6.01 -3.27
CA ILE A 77 10.29 -4.84 -2.64
C ILE A 77 10.71 -4.78 -1.17
N LYS A 78 11.35 -3.68 -0.84
CA LYS A 78 11.62 -3.30 0.53
C LYS A 78 11.36 -1.81 0.64
N PHE A 79 10.96 -1.34 1.80
CA PHE A 79 10.68 0.07 1.97
C PHE A 79 10.89 0.50 3.41
N ASN A 80 11.14 1.80 3.56
CA ASN A 80 11.22 2.45 4.87
C ASN A 80 9.90 3.18 5.10
N LYS A 81 9.27 2.94 6.23
CA LYS A 81 7.95 3.50 6.54
C LYS A 81 7.94 5.02 6.52
N ILE A 82 8.99 5.65 7.04
CA ILE A 82 9.07 7.11 7.09
C ILE A 82 9.20 7.68 5.69
N GLU A 83 10.08 7.11 4.87
CA GLU A 83 10.25 7.55 3.49
C GLU A 83 8.98 7.32 2.67
N LEU A 84 8.30 6.21 2.89
CA LEU A 84 7.05 5.91 2.19
C LEU A 84 6.01 7.00 2.46
N LEU A 85 5.81 7.36 3.72
CA LEU A 85 4.85 8.39 4.10
C LEU A 85 5.23 9.74 3.49
N LYS A 86 6.52 10.08 3.50
CA LYS A 86 7.01 11.32 2.92
C LYS A 86 6.78 11.37 1.41
N ASN A 87 7.10 10.29 0.70
CA ASN A 87 6.96 10.23 -0.75
C ASN A 87 5.50 10.26 -1.19
N LEU A 88 4.59 9.75 -0.37
CA LEU A 88 3.16 9.78 -0.64
C LEU A 88 2.51 11.07 -0.14
N LYS A 89 3.25 11.92 0.54
CA LYS A 89 2.77 13.20 1.11
C LYS A 89 1.66 12.99 2.15
N LEU A 90 1.85 12.00 2.98
CA LEU A 90 0.90 11.65 4.05
C LEU A 90 1.33 12.21 5.42
#